data_721cabee807458a013a6674e47711b99
#
_entry.id   721cabee807458a013a6674e47711b99
#
_cell.length_a   1.000
_cell.length_b   1.000
_cell.length_c   1.000
_cell.angle_alpha   90.00
_cell.angle_beta   90.00
_cell.angle_gamma   90.00
#
_symmetry.space_group_name_H-M   'P 1'
#
loop_
_entity.id
_entity.type
_entity.pdbx_description
1 polymer ?
#
loop_
_entity_poly.entity_id
_entity_poly.type
_entity_poly.pdbx_seq_one_letter_code
_entity_poly.pdbx_strand_id
1 'polypeptide(L)'
;MFNFVAKILCMQIRISKRRLFVVMLIVIVFWWIFGRFIYHDPNAIDAAGYVMPGVVFRDMSILDSWQYVYYIIHAHFGSYPLVIRISFYVLIACLGVGLLIMLYAIYLMVERSREKSIYEKMKKEWLTALKELVLFPSVVDSAYVAEHLKLNGKSLNMKESNLWLRLLVHIYTEEKLNYTMSLPIMNINQIARELHLTDFVIRVFTTGSPQLQLITLDSVSFIHLDVPVSMLARLVNSGNPDVRKRARIYYAKMTTLDPYTVFREGFIDKYFKRKDAMEMHEVIRRAKEANRLVPSFSQMMKATKVPQINAILITMFGTWCADEELVILKEHFYSQDSVVRQAAYEVVGDRKYIGAEEILMSVYKRETEDLRRVILDVVMKVASGKAEDFLKTAYELAKSKLTLLKALQALYQYNDATRKYYFHLRANATEEDIQLYHHVEVLCEWPTITKYDADMSPEKHRQIVEQFLSNIESCKPMKVSEINNKEVSQKENI
;
A
#
# COMPACT_ATOMS: atom_id res chain seq x y z
N MET A 1 12.75 5.82 -24.14
CA MET A 1 12.29 4.53 -24.69
C MET A 1 12.94 3.34 -23.97
N PHE A 2 14.26 3.25 -23.84
CA PHE A 2 14.97 2.17 -23.12
C PHE A 2 14.54 1.97 -21.66
N ASN A 3 14.34 3.05 -20.90
CA ASN A 3 13.88 2.99 -19.51
C ASN A 3 12.43 2.50 -19.35
N PHE A 4 11.59 2.66 -20.36
CA PHE A 4 10.22 2.18 -20.35
C PHE A 4 10.15 0.67 -20.65
N VAL A 5 10.97 0.21 -21.59
CA VAL A 5 11.12 -1.23 -21.91
C VAL A 5 11.79 -1.98 -20.76
N ALA A 6 12.81 -1.40 -20.11
CA ALA A 6 13.43 -1.97 -18.92
C ALA A 6 12.45 -2.04 -17.73
N LYS A 7 11.56 -1.07 -17.57
CA LYS A 7 10.53 -1.07 -16.52
C LYS A 7 9.41 -2.07 -16.78
N ILE A 8 9.07 -2.33 -18.05
CA ILE A 8 8.13 -3.41 -18.45
C ILE A 8 8.77 -4.78 -18.27
N LEU A 9 10.07 -4.94 -18.57
CA LEU A 9 10.83 -6.17 -18.33
C LEU A 9 11.09 -6.42 -16.82
N CYS A 10 11.22 -5.37 -16.00
CA CYS A 10 11.29 -5.48 -14.54
C CYS A 10 9.94 -5.66 -13.86
N MET A 11 8.82 -5.40 -14.52
CA MET A 11 7.51 -5.86 -14.07
C MET A 11 7.50 -7.38 -14.19
N GLN A 12 7.76 -8.07 -13.08
CA GLN A 12 7.88 -9.51 -12.85
C GLN A 12 6.83 -10.37 -13.57
N ILE A 13 6.87 -10.43 -14.88
CA ILE A 13 6.22 -11.51 -15.63
C ILE A 13 7.16 -12.72 -15.51
N ARG A 14 7.03 -13.50 -14.44
CA ARG A 14 7.67 -14.81 -14.33
C ARG A 14 7.05 -15.73 -15.38
N ILE A 15 7.48 -15.57 -16.61
CA ILE A 15 7.22 -16.53 -17.69
C ILE A 15 7.86 -17.84 -17.23
N SER A 16 7.10 -18.93 -17.16
CA SER A 16 7.68 -20.24 -16.87
C SER A 16 8.77 -20.51 -17.91
N LYS A 17 9.89 -21.17 -17.51
CA LYS A 17 11.02 -21.46 -18.42
C LYS A 17 10.56 -22.07 -19.75
N ARG A 18 9.49 -22.89 -19.75
CA ARG A 18 8.87 -23.46 -20.98
C ARG A 18 8.24 -22.40 -21.88
N ARG A 19 7.55 -21.39 -21.30
CA ARG A 19 6.91 -20.30 -22.07
C ARG A 19 7.94 -19.32 -22.63
N LEU A 20 9.00 -19.03 -21.88
CA LEU A 20 10.14 -18.24 -22.34
C LEU A 20 10.83 -18.96 -23.53
N PHE A 21 11.00 -20.27 -23.44
CA PHE A 21 11.58 -21.10 -24.51
C PHE A 21 10.73 -21.05 -25.79
N VAL A 22 9.39 -21.12 -25.67
CA VAL A 22 8.49 -21.00 -26.82
C VAL A 22 8.57 -19.63 -27.46
N VAL A 23 8.60 -18.55 -26.68
CA VAL A 23 8.76 -17.18 -27.20
C VAL A 23 10.13 -17.02 -27.87
N MET A 24 11.21 -17.52 -27.27
CA MET A 24 12.53 -17.51 -27.89
C MET A 24 12.56 -18.32 -29.20
N LEU A 25 11.89 -19.46 -29.23
CA LEU A 25 11.83 -20.30 -30.42
C LEU A 25 11.06 -19.61 -31.55
N ILE A 26 9.97 -18.91 -31.24
CA ILE A 26 9.22 -18.08 -32.20
C ILE A 26 10.09 -16.94 -32.71
N VAL A 27 10.84 -16.26 -31.84
CA VAL A 27 11.78 -15.20 -32.22
C VAL A 27 12.90 -15.75 -33.10
N ILE A 28 13.47 -16.92 -32.76
CA ILE A 28 14.53 -17.57 -33.54
C ILE A 28 13.99 -18.00 -34.90
N VAL A 29 12.79 -18.59 -35.00
CA VAL A 29 12.16 -18.97 -36.26
C VAL A 29 11.86 -17.74 -37.11
N PHE A 30 11.37 -16.65 -36.49
CA PHE A 30 11.16 -15.38 -37.18
C PHE A 30 12.48 -14.79 -37.71
N TRP A 31 13.56 -14.79 -36.89
CA TRP A 31 14.88 -14.37 -37.34
C TRP A 31 15.47 -15.29 -38.42
N TRP A 32 15.22 -16.60 -38.34
CA TRP A 32 15.68 -17.56 -39.34
C TRP A 32 14.96 -17.36 -40.67
N ILE A 33 13.64 -17.22 -40.66
CA ILE A 33 12.83 -16.88 -41.83
C ILE A 33 13.29 -15.53 -42.39
N PHE A 34 13.43 -14.54 -41.54
CA PHE A 34 13.84 -13.17 -41.92
C PHE A 34 15.28 -13.12 -42.40
N GLY A 35 16.21 -13.86 -41.78
CA GLY A 35 17.60 -13.99 -42.19
C GLY A 35 17.73 -14.66 -43.56
N ARG A 36 16.88 -15.66 -43.86
CA ARG A 36 16.84 -16.28 -45.18
C ARG A 36 16.32 -15.32 -46.26
N PHE A 37 15.49 -14.36 -45.92
CA PHE A 37 15.05 -13.26 -46.75
C PHE A 37 16.15 -12.21 -47.00
N ILE A 38 17.07 -11.99 -46.09
CA ILE A 38 18.15 -11.00 -46.18
C ILE A 38 19.35 -11.57 -46.97
N TYR A 39 19.62 -12.86 -46.86
CA TYR A 39 20.80 -13.53 -47.45
C TYR A 39 20.55 -14.18 -48.81
N HIS A 40 19.45 -13.87 -49.50
CA HIS A 40 19.32 -14.29 -50.87
C HIS A 40 20.16 -13.39 -51.76
N ASP A 41 21.06 -14.03 -52.51
CA ASP A 41 22.12 -13.44 -53.31
C ASP A 41 21.59 -12.30 -54.22
N PRO A 42 22.09 -11.07 -54.08
CA PRO A 42 21.69 -9.96 -54.95
C PRO A 42 22.00 -10.22 -56.42
N ASN A 43 22.96 -11.11 -56.75
CA ASN A 43 23.31 -11.48 -58.11
C ASN A 43 22.29 -12.42 -58.79
N ALA A 44 21.39 -13.04 -58.04
CA ALA A 44 20.30 -13.84 -58.61
C ALA A 44 19.18 -12.98 -59.24
N ILE A 45 19.16 -11.67 -58.93
CA ILE A 45 18.15 -10.74 -59.43
C ILE A 45 18.52 -10.21 -60.82
N ASP A 46 19.80 -10.09 -61.12
CA ASP A 46 20.27 -9.63 -62.42
C ASP A 46 20.08 -10.64 -63.55
N ALA A 47 19.90 -11.91 -63.23
CA ALA A 47 19.62 -12.95 -64.21
C ALA A 47 18.14 -13.03 -64.66
N ALA A 48 17.23 -12.41 -63.90
CA ALA A 48 15.78 -12.39 -64.19
C ALA A 48 15.30 -11.01 -64.68
N GLY A 49 16.19 -10.21 -65.23
CA GLY A 49 16.04 -8.81 -65.58
C GLY A 49 15.03 -8.45 -66.65
N TYR A 50 13.75 -8.70 -66.42
CA TYR A 50 12.67 -7.92 -67.07
C TYR A 50 11.34 -8.21 -66.37
N VAL A 51 10.89 -7.31 -65.54
CA VAL A 51 9.48 -7.27 -65.14
C VAL A 51 8.68 -6.67 -66.28
N MET A 52 7.91 -7.50 -67.00
CA MET A 52 6.99 -6.98 -68.00
C MET A 52 5.91 -6.10 -67.33
N PRO A 53 5.76 -4.82 -67.70
CA PRO A 53 4.63 -4.04 -67.23
C PRO A 53 3.37 -4.55 -67.93
N GLY A 54 2.50 -5.21 -67.18
CA GLY A 54 1.20 -5.66 -67.70
C GLY A 54 0.69 -7.01 -67.21
N VAL A 55 1.36 -7.69 -66.29
CA VAL A 55 0.85 -8.94 -65.72
C VAL A 55 -0.31 -8.63 -64.81
N VAL A 56 -1.52 -8.94 -65.27
CA VAL A 56 -2.77 -8.79 -64.53
C VAL A 56 -2.81 -9.86 -63.45
N PHE A 57 -2.94 -9.42 -62.18
CA PHE A 57 -3.01 -10.27 -60.99
C PHE A 57 -4.13 -11.32 -60.94
N ARG A 58 -4.87 -11.49 -62.04
CA ARG A 58 -6.11 -12.29 -62.10
C ARG A 58 -5.91 -13.80 -62.06
N ASP A 59 -4.73 -14.30 -62.43
CA ASP A 59 -4.45 -15.72 -62.57
C ASP A 59 -3.25 -16.22 -61.78
N MET A 60 -2.71 -15.40 -60.89
CA MET A 60 -1.57 -15.80 -60.05
C MET A 60 -2.06 -16.56 -58.80
N SER A 61 -1.38 -17.66 -58.50
CA SER A 61 -1.59 -18.29 -57.21
C SER A 61 -1.24 -17.36 -56.05
N ILE A 62 -1.82 -17.58 -54.90
CA ILE A 62 -1.54 -16.76 -53.70
C ILE A 62 -0.02 -16.74 -53.40
N LEU A 63 0.68 -17.84 -53.66
CA LEU A 63 2.14 -17.98 -53.48
C LEU A 63 2.91 -17.08 -54.45
N ASP A 64 2.53 -17.05 -55.73
CA ASP A 64 3.17 -16.23 -56.75
C ASP A 64 2.93 -14.73 -56.52
N SER A 65 1.74 -14.39 -56.02
CA SER A 65 1.42 -13.01 -55.63
C SER A 65 2.31 -12.52 -54.48
N TRP A 66 2.60 -13.38 -53.48
CA TRP A 66 3.51 -13.05 -52.42
C TRP A 66 4.98 -12.95 -52.88
N GLN A 67 5.41 -13.80 -53.79
CA GLN A 67 6.74 -13.70 -54.38
C GLN A 67 6.93 -12.41 -55.18
N TYR A 68 5.90 -12.00 -55.90
CA TYR A 68 5.92 -10.74 -56.66
C TYR A 68 5.96 -9.50 -55.75
N VAL A 69 5.14 -9.45 -54.71
CA VAL A 69 5.18 -8.38 -53.68
C VAL A 69 6.54 -8.35 -53.00
N TYR A 70 7.10 -9.49 -52.67
CA TYR A 70 8.44 -9.60 -52.13
C TYR A 70 9.51 -9.02 -53.09
N TYR A 71 9.46 -9.38 -54.38
CA TYR A 71 10.37 -8.87 -55.41
C TYR A 71 10.29 -7.34 -55.53
N ILE A 72 9.08 -6.75 -55.58
CA ILE A 72 8.89 -5.31 -55.65
C ILE A 72 9.48 -4.62 -54.43
N ILE A 73 9.18 -5.13 -53.24
CA ILE A 73 9.70 -4.56 -51.97
C ILE A 73 11.22 -4.64 -51.99
N HIS A 74 11.81 -5.75 -52.39
CA HIS A 74 13.26 -5.93 -52.37
C HIS A 74 13.96 -5.05 -53.40
N ALA A 75 13.43 -4.93 -54.60
CA ALA A 75 13.98 -4.10 -55.68
C ALA A 75 13.96 -2.62 -55.31
N HIS A 76 12.86 -2.12 -54.78
CA HIS A 76 12.78 -0.74 -54.29
C HIS A 76 13.67 -0.49 -53.08
N PHE A 77 13.71 -1.45 -52.13
CA PHE A 77 14.52 -1.31 -50.93
C PHE A 77 16.03 -1.34 -51.18
N GLY A 78 16.46 -2.05 -52.23
CA GLY A 78 17.88 -2.12 -52.61
C GLY A 78 18.50 -0.76 -52.94
N SER A 79 17.72 0.18 -53.44
CA SER A 79 18.17 1.51 -53.83
C SER A 79 18.31 2.53 -52.68
N TYR A 80 17.75 2.23 -51.50
CA TYR A 80 17.80 3.17 -50.36
C TYR A 80 19.15 3.14 -49.64
N PRO A 81 19.62 4.29 -49.06
CA PRO A 81 20.79 4.33 -48.19
C PRO A 81 20.70 3.34 -47.01
N LEU A 82 21.83 2.82 -46.59
CA LEU A 82 21.95 1.77 -45.58
C LEU A 82 21.22 2.15 -44.28
N VAL A 83 21.25 3.43 -43.90
CA VAL A 83 20.57 3.93 -42.68
C VAL A 83 19.06 3.75 -42.76
N ILE A 84 18.44 4.01 -43.92
CA ILE A 84 16.99 3.84 -44.11
C ILE A 84 16.61 2.36 -44.05
N ARG A 85 17.41 1.49 -44.62
CA ARG A 85 17.17 0.02 -44.54
C ARG A 85 17.23 -0.48 -43.11
N ILE A 86 18.24 -0.06 -42.35
CA ILE A 86 18.36 -0.42 -40.91
C ILE A 86 17.14 0.08 -40.14
N SER A 87 16.75 1.36 -40.33
CA SER A 87 15.61 1.96 -39.64
C SER A 87 14.30 1.19 -39.91
N PHE A 88 14.11 0.76 -41.15
CA PHE A 88 12.93 -0.04 -41.52
C PHE A 88 12.92 -1.44 -40.87
N TYR A 89 14.07 -2.11 -40.84
CA TYR A 89 14.17 -3.39 -40.15
C TYR A 89 13.92 -3.29 -38.66
N VAL A 90 14.44 -2.21 -38.04
CA VAL A 90 14.15 -1.91 -36.63
C VAL A 90 12.66 -1.66 -36.42
N LEU A 91 12.00 -0.93 -37.33
CA LEU A 91 10.56 -0.68 -37.27
C LEU A 91 9.75 -1.98 -37.36
N ILE A 92 10.06 -2.86 -38.32
CA ILE A 92 9.40 -4.16 -38.45
C ILE A 92 9.63 -5.02 -37.21
N ALA A 93 10.86 -5.06 -36.68
CA ALA A 93 11.16 -5.79 -35.47
C ALA A 93 10.33 -5.27 -34.28
N CYS A 94 10.22 -3.95 -34.11
CA CYS A 94 9.39 -3.33 -33.07
C CYS A 94 7.91 -3.68 -33.25
N LEU A 95 7.39 -3.64 -34.48
CA LEU A 95 6.01 -4.04 -34.76
C LEU A 95 5.77 -5.53 -34.46
N GLY A 96 6.72 -6.41 -34.85
CA GLY A 96 6.65 -7.82 -34.52
C GLY A 96 6.63 -8.11 -33.02
N VAL A 97 7.51 -7.45 -32.26
CA VAL A 97 7.52 -7.55 -30.80
C VAL A 97 6.22 -7.00 -30.21
N GLY A 98 5.72 -5.87 -30.72
CA GLY A 98 4.43 -5.31 -30.31
C GLY A 98 3.26 -6.28 -30.53
N LEU A 99 3.21 -6.93 -31.69
CA LEU A 99 2.21 -7.95 -32.01
C LEU A 99 2.29 -9.15 -31.07
N LEU A 100 3.50 -9.64 -30.78
CA LEU A 100 3.70 -10.76 -29.84
C LEU A 100 3.23 -10.40 -28.42
N ILE A 101 3.52 -9.19 -27.95
CA ILE A 101 3.05 -8.71 -26.65
C ILE A 101 1.51 -8.63 -26.65
N MET A 102 0.90 -8.15 -27.73
CA MET A 102 -0.55 -8.06 -27.86
C MET A 102 -1.20 -9.45 -27.84
N LEU A 103 -0.69 -10.40 -28.62
CA LEU A 103 -1.17 -11.78 -28.64
C LEU A 103 -1.04 -12.45 -27.27
N TYR A 104 0.08 -12.21 -26.57
CA TYR A 104 0.26 -12.71 -25.21
C TYR A 104 -0.72 -12.08 -24.23
N ALA A 105 -1.00 -10.78 -24.34
CA ALA A 105 -2.00 -10.10 -23.52
C ALA A 105 -3.41 -10.67 -23.75
N ILE A 106 -3.78 -10.91 -25.01
CA ILE A 106 -5.06 -11.55 -25.37
C ILE A 106 -5.14 -12.96 -24.77
N TYR A 107 -4.06 -13.75 -24.90
CA TYR A 107 -4.00 -15.08 -24.30
C TYR A 107 -4.25 -15.04 -22.78
N LEU A 108 -3.58 -14.11 -22.06
CA LEU A 108 -3.79 -13.94 -20.62
C LEU A 108 -5.21 -13.50 -20.29
N MET A 109 -5.80 -12.64 -21.12
CA MET A 109 -7.18 -12.18 -20.93
C MET A 109 -8.19 -13.33 -21.10
N VAL A 110 -7.99 -14.18 -22.09
CA VAL A 110 -8.81 -15.37 -22.33
C VAL A 110 -8.65 -16.39 -21.20
N GLU A 111 -7.42 -16.63 -20.72
CA GLU A 111 -7.16 -17.53 -19.58
C GLU A 111 -7.87 -17.03 -18.31
N ARG A 112 -7.77 -15.74 -18.01
CA ARG A 112 -8.50 -15.13 -16.87
C ARG A 112 -10.02 -15.21 -17.02
N SER A 113 -10.52 -14.98 -18.22
CA SER A 113 -11.95 -15.07 -18.50
C SER A 113 -12.48 -16.52 -18.32
N ARG A 114 -11.71 -17.51 -18.74
CA ARG A 114 -12.03 -18.92 -18.50
C ARG A 114 -12.02 -19.27 -17.01
N GLU A 115 -11.00 -18.85 -16.26
CA GLU A 115 -10.94 -19.07 -14.81
C GLU A 115 -12.14 -18.42 -14.11
N LYS A 116 -12.48 -17.19 -14.49
CA LYS A 116 -13.65 -16.49 -13.94
C LYS A 116 -14.95 -17.24 -14.27
N SER A 117 -15.12 -17.73 -15.50
CA SER A 117 -16.31 -18.48 -15.91
C SER A 117 -16.44 -19.79 -15.12
N ILE A 118 -15.34 -20.51 -14.90
CA ILE A 118 -15.32 -21.75 -14.09
C ILE A 118 -15.68 -21.42 -12.63
N TYR A 119 -15.11 -20.34 -12.07
CA TYR A 119 -15.42 -19.90 -10.72
C TYR A 119 -16.89 -19.52 -10.55
N GLU A 120 -17.48 -18.78 -11.49
CA GLU A 120 -18.90 -18.40 -11.42
C GLU A 120 -19.83 -19.62 -11.54
N LYS A 121 -19.45 -20.62 -12.35
CA LYS A 121 -20.19 -21.89 -12.39
C LYS A 121 -20.14 -22.63 -11.06
N MET A 122 -18.94 -22.81 -10.51
CA MET A 122 -18.76 -23.41 -9.19
C MET A 122 -19.52 -22.64 -8.10
N LYS A 123 -19.45 -21.32 -8.14
CA LYS A 123 -20.18 -20.46 -7.20
C LYS A 123 -21.68 -20.71 -7.26
N LYS A 124 -22.27 -20.77 -8.45
CA LYS A 124 -23.69 -21.01 -8.63
C LYS A 124 -24.11 -22.41 -8.14
N GLU A 125 -23.27 -23.40 -8.34
CA GLU A 125 -23.55 -24.78 -7.98
C GLU A 125 -23.41 -25.07 -6.48
N TRP A 126 -22.35 -24.55 -5.86
CA TRP A 126 -21.95 -24.96 -4.51
C TRP A 126 -22.14 -23.91 -3.43
N LEU A 127 -22.41 -22.63 -3.77
CA LEU A 127 -22.47 -21.54 -2.78
C LEU A 127 -23.52 -21.81 -1.70
N THR A 128 -24.73 -22.24 -2.11
CA THR A 128 -25.85 -22.45 -1.18
C THR A 128 -25.53 -23.61 -0.23
N ALA A 129 -25.09 -24.74 -0.77
CA ALA A 129 -24.74 -25.91 0.04
C ALA A 129 -23.58 -25.61 1.02
N LEU A 130 -22.56 -24.87 0.57
CA LEU A 130 -21.47 -24.46 1.44
C LEU A 130 -21.89 -23.46 2.52
N LYS A 131 -22.79 -22.53 2.22
CA LYS A 131 -23.33 -21.62 3.24
C LYS A 131 -24.09 -22.36 4.32
N GLU A 132 -24.93 -23.31 3.94
CA GLU A 132 -25.67 -24.17 4.88
C GLU A 132 -24.70 -24.94 5.77
N LEU A 133 -23.64 -25.53 5.21
CA LEU A 133 -22.62 -26.25 5.98
C LEU A 133 -21.83 -25.33 6.92
N VAL A 134 -21.42 -24.15 6.47
CA VAL A 134 -20.63 -23.19 7.28
C VAL A 134 -21.47 -22.63 8.43
N LEU A 135 -22.74 -22.31 8.19
CA LEU A 135 -23.66 -21.73 9.17
C LEU A 135 -24.42 -22.76 9.98
N PHE A 136 -24.09 -24.06 9.83
CA PHE A 136 -24.77 -25.12 10.55
C PHE A 136 -24.65 -24.90 12.07
N PRO A 137 -25.74 -25.14 12.84
CA PRO A 137 -25.79 -24.78 14.26
C PRO A 137 -24.95 -25.67 15.18
N SER A 138 -24.30 -26.71 14.65
CA SER A 138 -23.35 -27.58 15.37
C SER A 138 -22.11 -27.82 14.52
N VAL A 139 -21.08 -28.42 15.11
CA VAL A 139 -19.90 -28.85 14.33
C VAL A 139 -20.34 -29.93 13.35
N VAL A 140 -20.06 -29.71 12.08
CA VAL A 140 -20.48 -30.59 10.97
C VAL A 140 -19.63 -31.85 10.97
N ASP A 141 -20.28 -33.00 10.89
CA ASP A 141 -19.59 -34.29 10.79
C ASP A 141 -19.01 -34.51 9.38
N SER A 142 -17.89 -35.20 9.31
CA SER A 142 -17.15 -35.56 8.09
C SER A 142 -18.05 -36.26 7.06
N ALA A 143 -18.84 -37.26 7.49
CA ALA A 143 -19.75 -37.98 6.63
C ALA A 143 -20.82 -37.06 6.01
N TYR A 144 -21.36 -36.14 6.80
CA TYR A 144 -22.36 -35.17 6.35
C TYR A 144 -21.80 -34.20 5.31
N VAL A 145 -20.56 -33.73 5.50
CA VAL A 145 -19.87 -32.88 4.52
C VAL A 145 -19.66 -33.62 3.21
N ALA A 146 -19.16 -34.85 3.27
CA ALA A 146 -18.89 -35.69 2.09
C ALA A 146 -20.15 -35.96 1.26
N GLU A 147 -21.28 -36.24 1.95
CA GLU A 147 -22.59 -36.47 1.32
C GLU A 147 -23.12 -35.19 0.64
N HIS A 148 -23.12 -34.03 1.36
CA HIS A 148 -23.64 -32.77 0.86
C HIS A 148 -22.83 -32.21 -0.31
N LEU A 149 -21.52 -32.37 -0.28
CA LEU A 149 -20.63 -31.94 -1.35
C LEU A 149 -20.42 -32.99 -2.43
N LYS A 150 -21.10 -34.17 -2.34
CA LYS A 150 -21.01 -35.29 -3.29
C LYS A 150 -19.55 -35.67 -3.59
N LEU A 151 -18.72 -35.65 -2.56
CA LEU A 151 -17.31 -35.95 -2.67
C LEU A 151 -17.09 -37.45 -2.82
N ASN A 152 -17.24 -37.99 -4.02
CA ASN A 152 -17.05 -39.41 -4.31
C ASN A 152 -15.58 -39.85 -4.29
N GLY A 153 -14.80 -39.42 -3.31
CA GLY A 153 -13.37 -39.78 -3.20
C GLY A 153 -12.46 -39.18 -4.32
N LYS A 154 -12.96 -38.22 -5.08
CA LYS A 154 -12.23 -37.61 -6.16
C LYS A 154 -11.15 -36.65 -5.60
N SER A 155 -9.89 -36.93 -5.88
CA SER A 155 -8.80 -35.99 -5.57
C SER A 155 -8.95 -34.72 -6.39
N LEU A 156 -9.01 -33.57 -5.73
CA LEU A 156 -9.11 -32.27 -6.37
C LEU A 156 -7.78 -31.89 -7.07
N ASN A 157 -7.89 -31.34 -8.27
CA ASN A 157 -6.74 -30.78 -8.95
C ASN A 157 -6.31 -29.45 -8.27
N MET A 158 -5.03 -29.05 -8.40
CA MET A 158 -4.52 -27.79 -7.82
C MET A 158 -5.33 -26.55 -8.19
N LYS A 159 -5.88 -26.50 -9.41
CA LYS A 159 -6.74 -25.39 -9.85
C LYS A 159 -8.10 -25.42 -9.14
N GLU A 160 -8.69 -26.59 -9.02
CA GLU A 160 -9.96 -26.79 -8.31
C GLU A 160 -9.83 -26.48 -6.83
N SER A 161 -8.78 -26.96 -6.17
CA SER A 161 -8.51 -26.66 -4.75
C SER A 161 -8.37 -25.15 -4.49
N ASN A 162 -7.70 -24.42 -5.40
CA ASN A 162 -7.61 -22.96 -5.31
C ASN A 162 -8.99 -22.29 -5.45
N LEU A 163 -9.85 -22.80 -6.32
CA LEU A 163 -11.22 -22.28 -6.50
C LEU A 163 -12.07 -22.53 -5.26
N TRP A 164 -11.99 -23.72 -4.65
CA TRP A 164 -12.66 -24.04 -3.41
C TRP A 164 -12.21 -23.13 -2.26
N LEU A 165 -10.91 -22.92 -2.11
CA LEU A 165 -10.37 -21.99 -1.12
C LEU A 165 -10.92 -20.57 -1.31
N ARG A 166 -10.95 -20.09 -2.56
CA ARG A 166 -11.53 -18.78 -2.90
C ARG A 166 -13.03 -18.69 -2.61
N LEU A 167 -13.76 -19.80 -2.78
CA LEU A 167 -15.19 -19.85 -2.49
C LEU A 167 -15.45 -19.78 -0.97
N LEU A 168 -14.65 -20.45 -0.16
CA LEU A 168 -14.70 -20.34 1.32
C LEU A 168 -14.38 -18.90 1.77
N VAL A 169 -13.37 -18.26 1.20
CA VAL A 169 -13.06 -16.84 1.43
C VAL A 169 -14.24 -15.94 1.08
N HIS A 170 -14.93 -16.25 -0.02
CA HIS A 170 -16.09 -15.48 -0.45
C HIS A 170 -17.24 -15.59 0.57
N ILE A 171 -17.56 -16.82 1.04
CA ILE A 171 -18.60 -17.03 2.05
C ILE A 171 -18.23 -16.33 3.37
N TYR A 172 -16.98 -16.45 3.81
CA TYR A 172 -16.49 -15.77 5.00
C TYR A 172 -16.70 -14.25 4.92
N THR A 173 -16.48 -13.65 3.75
CA THR A 173 -16.68 -12.22 3.51
C THR A 173 -18.15 -11.84 3.43
N GLU A 174 -18.95 -12.61 2.69
CA GLU A 174 -20.35 -12.32 2.43
C GLU A 174 -21.19 -12.41 3.70
N GLU A 175 -20.96 -13.44 4.52
CA GLU A 175 -21.65 -13.66 5.81
C GLU A 175 -21.03 -12.82 6.95
N LYS A 176 -20.07 -11.93 6.64
CA LYS A 176 -19.39 -11.07 7.62
C LYS A 176 -18.87 -11.84 8.85
N LEU A 177 -18.41 -13.06 8.62
CA LEU A 177 -17.87 -13.90 9.70
C LEU A 177 -16.64 -13.22 10.31
N ASN A 178 -16.46 -13.39 11.59
CA ASN A 178 -15.30 -12.88 12.31
C ASN A 178 -14.70 -13.95 13.21
N TYR A 179 -13.49 -13.71 13.71
CA TYR A 179 -12.75 -14.65 14.53
C TYR A 179 -13.41 -14.99 15.88
N THR A 180 -14.41 -14.22 16.31
CA THR A 180 -15.15 -14.49 17.55
C THR A 180 -16.23 -15.56 17.36
N MET A 181 -16.59 -15.83 16.10
CA MET A 181 -17.56 -16.85 15.74
C MET A 181 -16.88 -18.23 15.64
N SER A 182 -16.67 -18.90 16.77
CA SER A 182 -15.94 -20.16 16.83
C SER A 182 -16.56 -21.27 15.97
N LEU A 183 -17.87 -21.39 15.97
CA LEU A 183 -18.58 -22.50 15.30
C LEU A 183 -18.45 -22.44 13.76
N PRO A 184 -18.73 -21.32 13.06
CA PRO A 184 -18.50 -21.22 11.61
C PRO A 184 -17.06 -21.50 11.21
N ILE A 185 -16.08 -21.06 12.02
CA ILE A 185 -14.66 -21.31 11.75
C ILE A 185 -14.34 -22.81 11.90
N MET A 186 -14.88 -23.50 12.91
CA MET A 186 -14.72 -24.94 13.05
C MET A 186 -15.32 -25.69 11.86
N ASN A 187 -16.50 -25.28 11.39
CA ASN A 187 -17.13 -25.86 10.20
C ASN A 187 -16.31 -25.62 8.93
N ILE A 188 -15.77 -24.40 8.72
CA ILE A 188 -14.86 -24.13 7.62
C ILE A 188 -13.62 -25.04 7.65
N ASN A 189 -13.04 -25.24 8.84
CA ASN A 189 -11.89 -26.12 9.00
C ASN A 189 -12.24 -27.59 8.72
N GLN A 190 -13.41 -28.05 9.12
CA GLN A 190 -13.87 -29.40 8.81
C GLN A 190 -14.10 -29.58 7.30
N ILE A 191 -14.81 -28.63 6.66
CA ILE A 191 -15.00 -28.64 5.19
C ILE A 191 -13.65 -28.64 4.47
N ALA A 192 -12.70 -27.83 4.91
CA ALA A 192 -11.38 -27.76 4.31
C ALA A 192 -10.59 -29.07 4.46
N ARG A 193 -10.75 -29.81 5.54
CA ARG A 193 -10.15 -31.14 5.75
C ARG A 193 -10.73 -32.14 4.76
N GLU A 194 -12.05 -32.21 4.62
CA GLU A 194 -12.72 -33.11 3.68
C GLU A 194 -12.41 -32.83 2.23
N LEU A 195 -12.24 -31.55 1.87
CA LEU A 195 -11.80 -31.12 0.55
C LEU A 195 -10.27 -31.25 0.34
N HIS A 196 -9.53 -31.82 1.29
CA HIS A 196 -8.06 -31.90 1.25
C HIS A 196 -7.37 -30.56 0.95
N LEU A 197 -7.98 -29.43 1.36
CA LEU A 197 -7.41 -28.10 1.11
C LEU A 197 -6.15 -27.87 1.96
N THR A 198 -6.02 -28.50 3.11
CA THR A 198 -4.80 -28.45 3.92
C THR A 198 -3.61 -29.02 3.15
N ASP A 199 -3.78 -30.15 2.46
CA ASP A 199 -2.73 -30.76 1.63
C ASP A 199 -2.38 -29.86 0.44
N PHE A 200 -3.37 -29.23 -0.16
CA PHE A 200 -3.17 -28.23 -1.21
C PHE A 200 -2.33 -27.05 -0.69
N VAL A 201 -2.68 -26.49 0.48
CA VAL A 201 -1.96 -25.39 1.11
C VAL A 201 -0.50 -25.77 1.40
N ILE A 202 -0.27 -26.95 1.98
CA ILE A 202 1.06 -27.50 2.25
C ILE A 202 1.87 -27.58 0.94
N ARG A 203 1.29 -28.11 -0.13
CA ARG A 203 1.93 -28.22 -1.44
C ARG A 203 2.26 -26.86 -2.02
N VAL A 204 1.37 -25.87 -1.91
CA VAL A 204 1.62 -24.50 -2.36
C VAL A 204 2.76 -23.86 -1.56
N PHE A 205 2.79 -24.06 -0.24
CA PHE A 205 3.83 -23.48 0.61
C PHE A 205 5.20 -24.11 0.35
N THR A 206 5.25 -25.36 -0.09
CA THR A 206 6.53 -26.04 -0.39
C THR A 206 7.04 -25.80 -1.79
N THR A 207 6.17 -25.85 -2.82
CA THR A 207 6.58 -25.86 -4.22
C THR A 207 5.93 -24.79 -5.08
N GLY A 208 5.00 -24.00 -4.52
CA GLY A 208 4.26 -22.99 -5.25
C GLY A 208 5.10 -21.79 -5.67
N SER A 209 4.63 -21.07 -6.69
CA SER A 209 5.20 -19.77 -7.05
C SER A 209 4.98 -18.75 -5.93
N PRO A 210 5.88 -17.75 -5.74
CA PRO A 210 5.71 -16.74 -4.70
C PRO A 210 4.37 -16.01 -4.72
N GLN A 211 3.82 -15.77 -5.90
CA GLN A 211 2.48 -15.16 -6.03
C GLN A 211 1.38 -16.06 -5.51
N LEU A 212 1.42 -17.35 -5.84
CA LEU A 212 0.45 -18.32 -5.34
C LEU A 212 0.60 -18.52 -3.83
N GLN A 213 1.84 -18.54 -3.33
CA GLN A 213 2.11 -18.59 -1.88
C GLN A 213 1.49 -17.40 -1.15
N LEU A 214 1.64 -16.17 -1.68
CA LEU A 214 1.04 -14.96 -1.09
C LEU A 214 -0.49 -15.02 -1.07
N ILE A 215 -1.11 -15.33 -2.21
CA ILE A 215 -2.58 -15.43 -2.30
C ILE A 215 -3.12 -16.49 -1.34
N THR A 216 -2.43 -17.63 -1.26
CA THR A 216 -2.83 -18.72 -0.37
C THR A 216 -2.63 -18.34 1.09
N LEU A 217 -1.51 -17.68 1.47
CA LEU A 217 -1.27 -17.15 2.82
C LEU A 217 -2.37 -16.16 3.23
N ASP A 218 -2.71 -15.23 2.34
CA ASP A 218 -3.76 -14.24 2.59
C ASP A 218 -5.11 -14.93 2.81
N SER A 219 -5.46 -15.88 1.94
CA SER A 219 -6.71 -16.63 2.04
C SER A 219 -6.80 -17.42 3.35
N VAL A 220 -5.76 -18.18 3.67
CA VAL A 220 -5.68 -19.01 4.87
C VAL A 220 -5.72 -18.16 6.15
N SER A 221 -4.98 -17.04 6.15
CA SER A 221 -4.99 -16.08 7.27
C SER A 221 -6.35 -15.42 7.46
N PHE A 222 -7.08 -15.19 6.38
CA PHE A 222 -8.36 -14.49 6.39
C PHE A 222 -9.49 -15.37 6.95
N ILE A 223 -9.56 -16.63 6.52
CA ILE A 223 -10.60 -17.58 6.98
C ILE A 223 -10.20 -18.37 8.24
N HIS A 224 -9.04 -18.07 8.82
CA HIS A 224 -8.49 -18.77 9.99
C HIS A 224 -8.38 -20.30 9.81
N LEU A 225 -7.93 -20.72 8.62
CA LEU A 225 -7.73 -22.14 8.32
C LEU A 225 -6.62 -22.72 9.19
N ASP A 226 -6.88 -23.88 9.80
CA ASP A 226 -5.93 -24.60 10.64
C ASP A 226 -4.84 -25.26 9.77
N VAL A 227 -3.65 -24.66 9.81
CA VAL A 227 -2.47 -25.13 9.07
C VAL A 227 -1.34 -25.38 10.06
N PRO A 228 -0.60 -26.49 9.95
CA PRO A 228 0.52 -26.77 10.84
C PRO A 228 1.54 -25.62 10.86
N VAL A 229 1.86 -25.11 12.04
CA VAL A 229 2.79 -23.99 12.24
C VAL A 229 4.18 -24.30 11.67
N SER A 230 4.59 -25.57 11.67
CA SER A 230 5.85 -26.04 11.08
C SER A 230 5.97 -25.71 9.59
N MET A 231 4.86 -25.66 8.84
CA MET A 231 4.85 -25.30 7.43
C MET A 231 5.10 -23.81 7.20
N LEU A 232 4.71 -22.96 8.14
CA LEU A 232 4.98 -21.53 8.11
C LEU A 232 6.46 -21.21 8.34
N ALA A 233 7.17 -22.01 9.15
CA ALA A 233 8.59 -21.79 9.46
C ALA A 233 9.46 -21.69 8.19
N ARG A 234 9.14 -22.45 7.14
CA ARG A 234 9.83 -22.38 5.85
C ARG A 234 9.56 -21.06 5.12
N LEU A 235 8.31 -20.57 5.15
CA LEU A 235 7.91 -19.33 4.49
C LEU A 235 8.42 -18.08 5.25
N VAL A 236 8.52 -18.17 6.57
CA VAL A 236 9.10 -17.13 7.43
C VAL A 236 10.54 -16.80 7.02
N ASN A 237 11.27 -17.77 6.46
CA ASN A 237 12.64 -17.62 5.95
C ASN A 237 12.71 -17.60 4.40
N SER A 238 11.59 -17.35 3.71
CA SER A 238 11.54 -17.29 2.25
C SER A 238 12.51 -16.26 1.68
N GLY A 239 13.16 -16.58 0.56
CA GLY A 239 13.99 -15.63 -0.19
C GLY A 239 13.18 -14.46 -0.78
N ASN A 240 11.87 -14.64 -1.01
CA ASN A 240 11.01 -13.57 -1.47
C ASN A 240 10.57 -12.68 -0.28
N PRO A 241 10.85 -11.37 -0.29
CA PRO A 241 10.58 -10.49 0.85
C PRO A 241 9.07 -10.35 1.16
N ASP A 242 8.21 -10.38 0.15
CA ASP A 242 6.77 -10.23 0.36
C ASP A 242 6.16 -11.49 0.99
N VAL A 243 6.58 -12.68 0.52
CA VAL A 243 6.18 -13.96 1.13
C VAL A 243 6.68 -14.05 2.56
N ARG A 244 7.96 -13.74 2.79
CA ARG A 244 8.60 -13.77 4.12
C ARG A 244 7.86 -12.89 5.11
N LYS A 245 7.59 -11.63 4.74
CA LYS A 245 6.89 -10.66 5.55
C LYS A 245 5.46 -11.13 5.90
N ARG A 246 4.72 -11.59 4.92
CA ARG A 246 3.34 -12.06 5.10
C ARG A 246 3.28 -13.31 5.98
N ALA A 247 4.22 -14.23 5.77
CA ALA A 247 4.34 -15.44 6.60
C ALA A 247 4.65 -15.11 8.08
N ARG A 248 5.46 -14.09 8.34
CA ARG A 248 5.78 -13.63 9.70
C ARG A 248 4.57 -13.06 10.43
N ILE A 249 3.79 -12.23 9.75
CA ILE A 249 2.53 -11.70 10.30
C ILE A 249 1.55 -12.85 10.60
N TYR A 250 1.43 -13.78 9.66
CA TYR A 250 0.54 -14.93 9.86
C TYR A 250 1.03 -15.85 10.98
N TYR A 251 2.35 -16.07 11.07
CA TYR A 251 2.94 -16.82 12.18
C TYR A 251 2.59 -16.20 13.53
N ALA A 252 2.71 -14.88 13.67
CA ALA A 252 2.33 -14.17 14.91
C ALA A 252 0.84 -14.30 15.25
N LYS A 253 -0.04 -14.41 14.24
CA LYS A 253 -1.48 -14.65 14.44
C LYS A 253 -1.78 -16.05 14.97
N MET A 254 -1.08 -17.05 14.44
CA MET A 254 -1.40 -18.47 14.68
C MET A 254 -0.68 -19.05 15.89
N THR A 255 0.51 -18.54 16.22
CA THR A 255 1.33 -19.11 17.29
C THR A 255 0.84 -18.65 18.64
N THR A 256 0.45 -19.62 19.49
CA THR A 256 0.00 -19.37 20.86
C THR A 256 1.16 -19.35 21.86
N LEU A 257 2.24 -20.10 21.57
CA LEU A 257 3.37 -20.30 22.49
C LEU A 257 4.28 -19.07 22.57
N ASP A 258 4.72 -18.53 21.43
CA ASP A 258 5.52 -17.32 21.37
C ASP A 258 5.31 -16.58 20.03
N PRO A 259 4.24 -15.82 19.87
CA PRO A 259 3.94 -15.08 18.64
C PRO A 259 5.00 -14.00 18.35
N TYR A 260 5.84 -13.66 19.32
CA TYR A 260 6.79 -12.56 19.30
C TYR A 260 8.23 -12.99 19.06
N THR A 261 8.49 -14.28 18.83
CA THR A 261 9.79 -14.78 18.34
C THR A 261 10.27 -14.00 17.12
N VAL A 262 9.32 -13.59 16.26
CA VAL A 262 9.56 -12.73 15.10
C VAL A 262 10.27 -11.44 15.46
N PHE A 263 10.00 -10.83 16.62
CA PHE A 263 10.70 -9.62 17.07
C PHE A 263 12.06 -9.93 17.69
N ARG A 264 12.21 -11.06 18.39
CA ARG A 264 13.45 -11.43 19.05
C ARG A 264 14.57 -11.76 18.08
N GLU A 265 14.28 -12.36 16.96
CA GLU A 265 15.26 -12.92 16.01
C GLU A 265 15.61 -11.96 14.87
N GLY A 266 15.23 -10.67 14.95
CA GLY A 266 15.54 -9.70 13.91
C GLY A 266 14.90 -10.02 12.56
N PHE A 267 13.81 -10.76 12.55
CA PHE A 267 13.05 -11.12 11.35
C PHE A 267 12.37 -9.95 10.66
N ILE A 268 12.34 -8.79 11.30
CA ILE A 268 11.82 -7.58 10.70
C ILE A 268 12.94 -6.94 9.90
N ASP A 269 12.79 -6.97 8.59
CA ASP A 269 13.77 -6.43 7.66
C ASP A 269 13.33 -5.07 7.07
N LYS A 270 14.20 -4.46 6.27
CA LYS A 270 13.96 -3.17 5.60
C LYS A 270 12.74 -3.12 4.69
N TYR A 271 12.11 -4.26 4.38
CA TYR A 271 10.91 -4.34 3.53
C TYR A 271 9.62 -4.23 4.33
N PHE A 272 9.70 -4.17 5.66
CA PHE A 272 8.55 -3.95 6.53
C PHE A 272 8.03 -2.52 6.38
N LYS A 273 6.77 -2.37 5.98
CA LYS A 273 6.14 -1.07 5.70
C LYS A 273 5.12 -0.71 6.77
N ARG A 274 4.70 0.55 6.77
CA ARG A 274 3.66 1.06 7.69
C ARG A 274 2.39 0.19 7.70
N LYS A 275 1.96 -0.29 6.54
CA LYS A 275 0.80 -1.21 6.43
C LYS A 275 1.01 -2.50 7.22
N ASP A 276 2.19 -3.08 7.11
CA ASP A 276 2.54 -4.32 7.80
C ASP A 276 2.61 -4.10 9.31
N ALA A 277 3.07 -2.91 9.72
CA ALA A 277 3.07 -2.48 11.11
C ALA A 277 1.65 -2.36 11.67
N MET A 278 0.73 -1.74 10.93
CA MET A 278 -0.67 -1.63 11.35
C MET A 278 -1.32 -3.02 11.51
N GLU A 279 -1.01 -3.94 10.61
CA GLU A 279 -1.53 -5.31 10.71
C GLU A 279 -0.94 -6.06 11.91
N MET A 280 0.36 -5.88 12.17
CA MET A 280 1.01 -6.45 13.36
C MET A 280 0.46 -5.83 14.65
N HIS A 281 0.22 -4.51 14.66
CA HIS A 281 -0.42 -3.83 15.78
C HIS A 281 -1.80 -4.44 16.09
N GLU A 282 -2.60 -4.70 15.06
CA GLU A 282 -3.91 -5.34 15.23
C GLU A 282 -3.78 -6.75 15.81
N VAL A 283 -2.75 -7.51 15.40
CA VAL A 283 -2.44 -8.83 15.97
C VAL A 283 -2.14 -8.73 17.47
N ILE A 284 -1.30 -7.76 17.86
CA ILE A 284 -0.92 -7.55 19.28
C ILE A 284 -2.12 -7.06 20.09
N ARG A 285 -2.91 -6.12 19.56
CA ARG A 285 -4.12 -5.62 20.21
C ARG A 285 -5.10 -6.76 20.53
N ARG A 286 -5.38 -7.62 19.55
CA ARG A 286 -6.24 -8.79 19.74
C ARG A 286 -5.66 -9.79 20.74
N ALA A 287 -4.35 -9.99 20.75
CA ALA A 287 -3.69 -10.84 21.73
C ALA A 287 -3.89 -10.31 23.16
N LYS A 288 -3.78 -8.98 23.33
CA LYS A 288 -4.02 -8.32 24.61
C LYS A 288 -5.49 -8.45 25.04
N GLU A 289 -6.44 -8.20 24.15
CA GLU A 289 -7.88 -8.36 24.43
C GLU A 289 -8.26 -9.80 24.80
N ALA A 290 -7.54 -10.77 24.24
CA ALA A 290 -7.71 -12.19 24.57
C ALA A 290 -6.92 -12.63 25.82
N ASN A 291 -6.36 -11.68 26.60
CA ASN A 291 -5.50 -11.95 27.77
C ASN A 291 -4.31 -12.86 27.47
N ARG A 292 -3.78 -12.83 26.25
CA ARG A 292 -2.56 -13.56 25.89
C ARG A 292 -1.33 -12.74 26.29
N LEU A 293 -0.20 -13.42 26.45
CA LEU A 293 1.07 -12.79 26.75
C LEU A 293 1.43 -11.78 25.64
N VAL A 294 1.66 -10.55 26.05
CA VAL A 294 2.17 -9.47 25.19
C VAL A 294 3.62 -9.20 25.63
N PRO A 295 4.59 -9.07 24.73
CA PRO A 295 5.97 -8.79 25.12
C PRO A 295 6.07 -7.43 25.80
N SER A 296 6.94 -7.33 26.79
CA SER A 296 7.25 -6.01 27.38
C SER A 296 7.90 -5.11 26.33
N PHE A 297 7.67 -3.81 26.42
CA PHE A 297 8.26 -2.82 25.53
C PHE A 297 9.79 -2.91 25.49
N SER A 298 10.42 -3.03 26.65
CA SER A 298 11.88 -3.17 26.76
C SER A 298 12.42 -4.38 25.98
N GLN A 299 11.69 -5.49 25.98
CA GLN A 299 12.07 -6.66 25.18
C GLN A 299 11.93 -6.40 23.68
N MET A 300 10.84 -5.74 23.27
CA MET A 300 10.61 -5.41 21.85
C MET A 300 11.67 -4.45 21.31
N MET A 301 12.02 -3.41 22.07
CA MET A 301 13.01 -2.42 21.66
C MET A 301 14.43 -2.98 21.57
N LYS A 302 14.78 -3.97 22.39
CA LYS A 302 16.08 -4.67 22.30
C LYS A 302 16.15 -5.62 21.12
N ALA A 303 15.03 -6.02 20.55
CA ALA A 303 14.98 -7.02 19.48
C ALA A 303 15.39 -6.50 18.11
N THR A 304 15.39 -5.19 17.88
CA THR A 304 15.71 -4.64 16.57
C THR A 304 16.67 -3.47 16.64
N LYS A 305 17.61 -3.43 15.66
CA LYS A 305 18.53 -2.31 15.46
C LYS A 305 18.10 -1.40 14.31
N VAL A 306 16.97 -1.70 13.66
CA VAL A 306 16.47 -0.94 12.51
C VAL A 306 15.64 0.22 13.00
N PRO A 307 16.05 1.50 12.76
CA PRO A 307 15.39 2.68 13.32
C PRO A 307 13.91 2.80 12.97
N GLN A 308 13.57 2.52 11.72
CA GLN A 308 12.18 2.57 11.25
C GLN A 308 11.27 1.60 11.99
N ILE A 309 11.82 0.46 12.39
CA ILE A 309 11.07 -0.55 13.14
C ILE A 309 10.94 -0.13 14.59
N ASN A 310 12.01 0.41 15.17
CA ASN A 310 11.95 0.97 16.52
C ASN A 310 10.88 2.05 16.61
N ALA A 311 10.80 2.95 15.64
CA ALA A 311 9.76 3.98 15.57
C ALA A 311 8.35 3.36 15.54
N ILE A 312 8.14 2.34 14.73
CA ILE A 312 6.86 1.63 14.65
C ILE A 312 6.52 0.94 15.97
N LEU A 313 7.49 0.28 16.59
CA LEU A 313 7.30 -0.38 17.89
C LEU A 313 6.94 0.63 18.99
N ILE A 314 7.61 1.80 19.00
CA ILE A 314 7.30 2.90 19.92
C ILE A 314 5.86 3.36 19.73
N THR A 315 5.45 3.64 18.50
CA THR A 315 4.08 4.08 18.19
C THR A 315 3.05 3.02 18.61
N MET A 316 3.31 1.74 18.30
CA MET A 316 2.43 0.64 18.68
C MET A 316 2.33 0.48 20.19
N PHE A 317 3.45 0.50 20.87
CA PHE A 317 3.53 0.40 22.32
C PHE A 317 2.78 1.54 22.99
N GLY A 318 2.97 2.77 22.52
CA GLY A 318 2.31 3.96 23.06
C GLY A 318 0.79 3.88 23.10
N THR A 319 0.17 3.05 22.23
CA THR A 319 -1.30 2.93 22.22
C THR A 319 -1.86 2.09 23.38
N TRP A 320 -1.07 1.20 23.97
CA TRP A 320 -1.56 0.21 24.94
C TRP A 320 -0.67 -0.02 26.16
N CYS A 321 0.47 0.66 26.29
CA CYS A 321 1.34 0.55 27.47
C CYS A 321 0.66 1.15 28.71
N ALA A 322 1.09 0.71 29.88
CA ALA A 322 0.73 1.35 31.12
C ALA A 322 1.47 2.69 31.28
N ASP A 323 0.90 3.62 32.04
CA ASP A 323 1.50 4.97 32.18
C ASP A 323 2.88 4.93 32.87
N GLU A 324 3.10 3.94 33.73
CA GLU A 324 4.41 3.72 34.39
C GLU A 324 5.51 3.33 33.38
N GLU A 325 5.15 2.66 32.29
CA GLU A 325 6.08 2.23 31.24
C GLU A 325 6.48 3.38 30.32
N LEU A 326 5.72 4.49 30.27
CA LEU A 326 6.02 5.65 29.44
C LEU A 326 7.35 6.32 29.80
N VAL A 327 7.85 6.10 31.01
CA VAL A 327 9.18 6.61 31.43
C VAL A 327 10.29 6.13 30.50
N ILE A 328 10.16 4.92 29.92
CA ILE A 328 11.15 4.32 29.04
C ILE A 328 11.31 5.13 27.74
N LEU A 329 10.27 5.85 27.31
CA LEU A 329 10.31 6.68 26.09
C LEU A 329 11.34 7.81 26.19
N LYS A 330 11.66 8.29 27.40
CA LYS A 330 12.65 9.36 27.62
C LYS A 330 14.04 8.99 27.10
N GLU A 331 14.42 7.70 27.13
CA GLU A 331 15.69 7.22 26.60
C GLU A 331 15.78 7.39 25.08
N HIS A 332 14.62 7.31 24.39
CA HIS A 332 14.53 7.41 22.95
C HIS A 332 14.56 8.84 22.41
N PHE A 333 14.41 9.84 23.28
CA PHE A 333 14.55 11.26 22.92
C PHE A 333 15.98 11.64 22.53
N TYR A 334 16.96 10.83 22.92
CA TYR A 334 18.38 11.02 22.62
C TYR A 334 18.88 10.06 21.54
N SER A 335 17.97 9.32 20.88
CA SER A 335 18.35 8.44 19.77
C SER A 335 19.03 9.22 18.65
N GLN A 336 20.03 8.63 18.01
CA GLN A 336 20.69 9.23 16.85
C GLN A 336 19.72 9.40 15.66
N ASP A 337 18.75 8.50 15.51
CA ASP A 337 17.79 8.51 14.43
C ASP A 337 16.60 9.41 14.70
N SER A 338 16.39 10.38 13.81
CA SER A 338 15.29 11.34 13.88
C SER A 338 13.91 10.68 13.87
N VAL A 339 13.76 9.57 13.15
CA VAL A 339 12.49 8.83 13.04
C VAL A 339 12.09 8.18 14.37
N VAL A 340 13.07 7.68 15.11
CA VAL A 340 12.87 7.12 16.46
C VAL A 340 12.48 8.20 17.44
N ARG A 341 13.18 9.36 17.42
CA ARG A 341 12.85 10.51 18.27
C ARG A 341 11.45 11.03 18.00
N GLN A 342 11.10 11.19 16.70
CA GLN A 342 9.76 11.63 16.29
C GLN A 342 8.67 10.74 16.87
N ALA A 343 8.80 9.41 16.69
CA ALA A 343 7.82 8.47 17.23
C ALA A 343 7.67 8.55 18.75
N ALA A 344 8.79 8.73 19.48
CA ALA A 344 8.75 8.89 20.92
C ALA A 344 8.06 10.19 21.35
N TYR A 345 8.28 11.31 20.62
CA TYR A 345 7.60 12.57 20.88
C TYR A 345 6.10 12.48 20.63
N GLU A 346 5.70 11.91 19.47
CA GLU A 346 4.29 11.75 19.11
C GLU A 346 3.52 10.93 20.16
N VAL A 347 4.09 9.81 20.63
CA VAL A 347 3.47 8.99 21.68
C VAL A 347 3.28 9.76 22.98
N VAL A 348 4.27 10.57 23.39
CA VAL A 348 4.13 11.43 24.57
C VAL A 348 2.97 12.40 24.43
N GLY A 349 2.80 13.00 23.24
CA GLY A 349 1.68 13.89 22.94
C GLY A 349 0.33 13.17 22.96
N ASP A 350 0.25 12.03 22.31
CA ASP A 350 -0.99 11.25 22.20
C ASP A 350 -1.45 10.69 23.55
N ARG A 351 -0.50 10.35 24.42
CA ARG A 351 -0.76 9.92 25.81
C ARG A 351 -0.82 11.07 26.81
N LYS A 352 -0.57 12.32 26.38
CA LYS A 352 -0.52 13.52 27.25
C LYS A 352 0.38 13.32 28.49
N TYR A 353 1.55 12.69 28.27
CA TYR A 353 2.46 12.33 29.37
C TYR A 353 3.25 13.54 29.84
N ILE A 354 2.77 14.18 30.91
CA ILE A 354 3.34 15.42 31.52
C ILE A 354 4.80 15.20 31.97
N GLY A 355 5.16 14.00 32.45
CA GLY A 355 6.50 13.72 32.97
C GLY A 355 7.63 13.81 31.94
N ALA A 356 7.33 13.95 30.62
CA ALA A 356 8.32 14.13 29.58
C ALA A 356 8.44 15.56 29.05
N GLU A 357 7.53 16.47 29.41
CA GLU A 357 7.44 17.83 28.85
C GLU A 357 8.71 18.67 29.08
N GLU A 358 9.27 18.65 30.27
CA GLU A 358 10.52 19.38 30.58
C GLU A 358 11.70 18.92 29.74
N ILE A 359 11.79 17.60 29.49
CA ILE A 359 12.84 17.04 28.65
C ILE A 359 12.63 17.45 27.20
N LEU A 360 11.38 17.42 26.68
CA LEU A 360 11.05 17.88 25.35
C LEU A 360 11.44 19.35 25.13
N MET A 361 11.16 20.21 26.07
CA MET A 361 11.56 21.62 26.04
C MET A 361 13.10 21.77 26.00
N SER A 362 13.83 20.93 26.73
CA SER A 362 15.30 20.96 26.78
C SER A 362 15.95 20.53 25.45
N VAL A 363 15.38 19.53 24.77
CA VAL A 363 15.94 19.01 23.50
C VAL A 363 15.57 19.85 22.27
N TYR A 364 14.56 20.72 22.38
CA TYR A 364 14.04 21.53 21.28
C TYR A 364 15.13 22.29 20.50
N LYS A 365 16.08 22.91 21.20
CA LYS A 365 17.15 23.71 20.57
C LYS A 365 18.10 22.87 19.71
N ARG A 366 18.22 21.57 20.00
CA ARG A 366 19.12 20.64 19.30
C ARG A 366 18.46 19.98 18.09
N GLU A 367 17.14 20.06 17.99
CA GLU A 367 16.37 19.37 16.98
C GLU A 367 16.31 20.12 15.65
N THR A 368 16.05 19.33 14.57
CA THR A 368 15.77 19.85 13.24
C THR A 368 14.43 20.60 13.23
N GLU A 369 14.24 21.49 12.24
CA GLU A 369 13.00 22.25 12.10
C GLU A 369 11.74 21.34 12.03
N ASP A 370 11.85 20.17 11.41
CA ASP A 370 10.75 19.21 11.33
C ASP A 370 10.38 18.66 12.70
N LEU A 371 11.37 18.23 13.47
CA LEU A 371 11.15 17.72 14.82
C LEU A 371 10.76 18.81 15.81
N ARG A 372 11.22 20.05 15.64
CA ARG A 372 10.75 21.20 16.41
C ARG A 372 9.25 21.40 16.28
N ARG A 373 8.71 21.26 15.06
CA ARG A 373 7.26 21.32 14.82
C ARG A 373 6.51 20.20 15.54
N VAL A 374 7.06 18.99 15.54
CA VAL A 374 6.48 17.85 16.29
C VAL A 374 6.49 18.14 17.79
N ILE A 375 7.60 18.65 18.35
CA ILE A 375 7.67 19.01 19.78
C ILE A 375 6.62 20.07 20.14
N LEU A 376 6.42 21.10 19.30
CA LEU A 376 5.38 22.11 19.51
C LEU A 376 3.98 21.49 19.52
N ASP A 377 3.70 20.57 18.61
CA ASP A 377 2.43 19.82 18.61
C ASP A 377 2.24 19.00 19.88
N VAL A 378 3.29 18.35 20.34
CA VAL A 378 3.26 17.54 21.56
C VAL A 378 3.01 18.40 22.79
N VAL A 379 3.71 19.54 22.92
CA VAL A 379 3.52 20.47 24.03
C VAL A 379 2.09 21.02 24.05
N MET A 380 1.52 21.34 22.89
CA MET A 380 0.10 21.74 22.80
C MET A 380 -0.85 20.64 23.29
N LYS A 381 -0.57 19.37 22.93
CA LYS A 381 -1.41 18.23 23.35
C LYS A 381 -1.29 17.92 24.84
N VAL A 382 -0.09 18.03 25.41
CA VAL A 382 0.19 17.79 26.85
C VAL A 382 -0.44 18.88 27.71
N ALA A 383 -0.29 20.15 27.30
CA ALA A 383 -0.92 21.32 27.88
C ALA A 383 -0.85 21.39 29.43
N SER A 384 0.33 21.17 30.02
CA SER A 384 0.52 21.16 31.48
C SER A 384 0.43 22.52 32.14
N GLY A 385 0.50 23.60 31.38
CA GLY A 385 0.58 24.99 31.87
C GLY A 385 2.00 25.48 32.16
N LYS A 386 3.04 24.62 32.04
CA LYS A 386 4.43 24.98 32.36
C LYS A 386 5.26 25.50 31.20
N ALA A 387 4.75 25.41 29.97
CA ALA A 387 5.52 25.70 28.76
C ALA A 387 5.36 27.13 28.23
N GLU A 388 4.82 28.08 28.98
CA GLU A 388 4.56 29.46 28.53
C GLU A 388 5.83 30.16 28.03
N ASP A 389 6.87 30.22 28.84
CA ASP A 389 8.12 30.89 28.48
C ASP A 389 8.90 30.13 27.41
N PHE A 390 8.76 28.81 27.41
CA PHE A 390 9.30 27.98 26.33
C PHE A 390 8.65 28.32 24.97
N LEU A 391 7.33 28.47 24.89
CA LEU A 391 6.63 28.80 23.65
C LEU A 391 6.99 30.19 23.13
N LYS A 392 7.21 31.18 23.99
CA LYS A 392 7.72 32.49 23.60
C LYS A 392 9.13 32.36 23.00
N THR A 393 10.02 31.62 23.65
CA THR A 393 11.37 31.36 23.15
C THR A 393 11.36 30.57 21.86
N ALA A 394 10.44 29.60 21.70
CA ALA A 394 10.30 28.81 20.50
C ALA A 394 9.86 29.64 19.28
N TYR A 395 9.02 30.66 19.51
CA TYR A 395 8.65 31.64 18.49
C TYR A 395 9.87 32.42 18.01
N GLU A 396 10.69 32.93 18.94
CA GLU A 396 11.91 33.72 18.62
C GLU A 396 12.97 32.86 17.89
N LEU A 397 13.06 31.57 18.18
CA LEU A 397 14.02 30.63 17.59
C LEU A 397 13.55 30.05 16.26
N ALA A 398 12.32 30.31 15.81
CA ALA A 398 11.77 29.74 14.58
C ALA A 398 12.46 30.33 13.36
N LYS A 399 13.13 29.47 12.56
CA LYS A 399 13.84 29.88 11.33
C LYS A 399 13.01 29.71 10.07
N SER A 400 12.10 28.72 10.04
CA SER A 400 11.24 28.49 8.89
C SER A 400 9.84 29.05 9.11
N LYS A 401 9.19 29.51 8.03
CA LYS A 401 7.79 29.98 8.08
C LYS A 401 6.84 28.91 8.65
N LEU A 402 7.09 27.64 8.38
CA LEU A 402 6.27 26.54 8.89
C LEU A 402 6.44 26.34 10.41
N THR A 403 7.67 26.46 10.92
CA THR A 403 7.93 26.39 12.37
C THR A 403 7.37 27.60 13.08
N LEU A 404 7.49 28.79 12.47
CA LEU A 404 6.89 30.03 12.97
C LEU A 404 5.36 29.91 13.06
N LEU A 405 4.72 29.44 12.01
CA LEU A 405 3.27 29.15 11.99
C LEU A 405 2.88 28.22 13.15
N LYS A 406 3.67 27.16 13.35
CA LYS A 406 3.40 26.19 14.41
C LYS A 406 3.60 26.76 15.80
N ALA A 407 4.62 27.61 15.99
CA ALA A 407 4.85 28.30 17.25
C ALA A 407 3.72 29.30 17.58
N LEU A 408 3.25 30.05 16.56
CA LEU A 408 2.09 30.93 16.69
C LEU A 408 0.81 30.16 17.00
N GLN A 409 0.59 29.02 16.38
CA GLN A 409 -0.54 28.14 16.69
C GLN A 409 -0.46 27.66 18.15
N ALA A 410 0.73 27.28 18.62
CA ALA A 410 0.94 26.86 19.99
C ALA A 410 0.66 27.99 20.97
N LEU A 411 1.15 29.20 20.71
CA LEU A 411 0.84 30.38 21.53
C LEU A 411 -0.65 30.70 21.60
N TYR A 412 -1.37 30.51 20.47
CA TYR A 412 -2.82 30.76 20.41
C TYR A 412 -3.63 29.76 21.22
N GLN A 413 -3.25 28.47 21.18
CA GLN A 413 -4.07 27.36 21.71
C GLN A 413 -3.70 26.94 23.14
N TYR A 414 -2.47 27.19 23.61
CA TYR A 414 -1.95 26.57 24.82
C TYR A 414 -2.71 27.01 26.07
N ASN A 415 -2.76 28.33 26.37
CA ASN A 415 -3.55 28.91 27.48
C ASN A 415 -3.85 30.40 27.25
N ASP A 416 -4.60 31.03 28.17
CA ASP A 416 -4.99 32.43 28.05
C ASP A 416 -3.80 33.39 28.14
N ALA A 417 -2.75 33.07 28.92
CA ALA A 417 -1.56 33.92 29.05
C ALA A 417 -0.76 33.96 27.75
N THR A 418 -0.52 32.80 27.10
CA THR A 418 0.14 32.73 25.81
C THR A 418 -0.71 33.34 24.70
N ARG A 419 -2.04 33.21 24.77
CA ARG A 419 -2.96 33.82 23.81
C ARG A 419 -2.93 35.37 23.90
N LYS A 420 -2.85 35.94 25.08
CA LYS A 420 -2.61 37.39 25.25
C LYS A 420 -1.30 37.84 24.63
N TYR A 421 -0.25 37.06 24.82
CA TYR A 421 1.04 37.34 24.17
C TYR A 421 0.95 37.22 22.62
N TYR A 422 0.23 36.27 22.10
CA TYR A 422 -0.06 36.15 20.65
C TYR A 422 -0.74 37.42 20.12
N PHE A 423 -1.79 37.92 20.77
CA PHE A 423 -2.47 39.14 20.35
C PHE A 423 -1.57 40.40 20.44
N HIS A 424 -0.67 40.43 21.41
CA HIS A 424 0.34 41.49 21.47
C HIS A 424 1.30 41.44 20.29
N LEU A 425 1.77 40.26 19.90
CA LEU A 425 2.60 40.06 18.69
C LEU A 425 1.85 40.47 17.43
N ARG A 426 0.60 40.07 17.30
CA ARG A 426 -0.26 40.42 16.16
C ARG A 426 -0.45 41.92 16.01
N ALA A 427 -0.66 42.64 17.11
CA ALA A 427 -0.85 44.08 17.07
C ALA A 427 0.38 44.86 16.59
N ASN A 428 1.57 44.26 16.73
CA ASN A 428 2.85 44.83 16.30
C ASN A 428 3.39 44.20 14.99
N ALA A 429 2.59 43.38 14.32
CA ALA A 429 2.99 42.66 13.12
C ALA A 429 3.04 43.57 11.89
N THR A 430 3.94 43.28 10.96
CA THR A 430 3.99 43.94 9.65
C THR A 430 2.83 43.50 8.75
N GLU A 431 2.51 44.27 7.68
CA GLU A 431 1.44 43.88 6.74
C GLU A 431 1.69 42.52 6.08
N GLU A 432 2.94 42.16 5.86
CA GLU A 432 3.30 40.85 5.30
C GLU A 432 3.07 39.72 6.28
N ASP A 433 3.32 39.94 7.57
CA ASP A 433 3.18 38.94 8.61
C ASP A 433 1.73 38.77 9.07
N ILE A 434 0.88 39.77 8.91
CA ILE A 434 -0.52 39.75 9.35
C ILE A 434 -1.32 38.57 8.73
N GLN A 435 -0.98 38.21 7.51
CA GLN A 435 -1.59 37.07 6.82
C GLN A 435 -1.27 35.75 7.53
N LEU A 436 -0.08 35.64 8.15
CA LEU A 436 0.30 34.45 8.91
C LEU A 436 -0.56 34.31 10.19
N TYR A 437 -0.82 35.43 10.87
CA TYR A 437 -1.70 35.45 12.04
C TYR A 437 -3.14 35.10 11.68
N HIS A 438 -3.67 35.65 10.61
CA HIS A 438 -5.00 35.27 10.12
C HIS A 438 -5.08 33.78 9.79
N HIS A 439 -4.05 33.23 9.17
CA HIS A 439 -3.99 31.79 8.86
C HIS A 439 -4.02 30.95 10.14
N VAL A 440 -3.33 31.36 11.19
CA VAL A 440 -3.34 30.69 12.50
C VAL A 440 -4.73 30.73 13.12
N GLU A 441 -5.39 31.89 13.10
CA GLU A 441 -6.74 32.06 13.65
C GLU A 441 -7.73 31.15 12.94
N VAL A 442 -7.70 31.14 11.60
CA VAL A 442 -8.53 30.24 10.78
C VAL A 442 -8.26 28.76 11.11
N LEU A 443 -6.99 28.35 11.24
CA LEU A 443 -6.64 26.98 11.60
C LEU A 443 -7.11 26.57 13.01
N CYS A 444 -7.09 27.52 13.94
CA CYS A 444 -7.43 27.25 15.34
C CYS A 444 -8.94 27.33 15.61
N GLU A 445 -9.64 28.20 14.89
CA GLU A 445 -11.09 28.40 15.02
C GLU A 445 -11.89 27.51 14.10
N TRP A 446 -11.22 26.91 13.07
CA TRP A 446 -11.86 25.95 12.22
C TRP A 446 -12.42 24.82 13.09
N PRO A 447 -13.75 24.67 13.20
CA PRO A 447 -14.30 23.53 13.90
C PRO A 447 -13.69 22.29 13.28
N THR A 448 -13.17 21.39 14.10
CA THR A 448 -12.60 20.12 13.65
C THR A 448 -13.69 19.28 13.00
N ILE A 449 -14.04 19.64 11.75
CA ILE A 449 -14.94 18.88 10.84
C ILE A 449 -14.30 17.49 10.52
N THR A 450 -13.15 17.21 11.08
CA THR A 450 -12.43 15.93 10.92
C THR A 450 -12.99 14.76 11.72
N LYS A 451 -13.89 15.00 12.70
CA LYS A 451 -14.78 13.93 13.16
C LYS A 451 -16.06 14.02 12.36
N TYR A 452 -16.11 13.30 11.28
CA TYR A 452 -17.34 12.90 10.63
C TYR A 452 -18.14 12.12 11.69
N ASP A 453 -18.96 12.82 12.44
CA ASP A 453 -20.01 12.19 13.23
C ASP A 453 -20.94 11.61 12.20
N ALA A 454 -20.94 10.29 12.08
CA ALA A 454 -21.80 9.55 11.16
C ALA A 454 -23.30 9.85 11.39
N ASP A 455 -23.62 10.48 12.50
CA ASP A 455 -24.97 10.87 12.92
C ASP A 455 -25.33 12.33 12.56
N MET A 456 -24.41 13.09 11.95
CA MET A 456 -24.69 14.48 11.59
C MET A 456 -25.48 14.53 10.27
N SER A 457 -26.71 15.07 10.29
CA SER A 457 -27.51 15.24 9.07
C SER A 457 -26.81 16.14 8.06
N PRO A 458 -26.93 15.87 6.74
CA PRO A 458 -26.31 16.69 5.69
C PRO A 458 -26.70 18.17 5.75
N GLU A 459 -27.89 18.48 6.25
CA GLU A 459 -28.38 19.85 6.43
C GLU A 459 -27.65 20.61 7.54
N LYS A 460 -27.37 19.94 8.66
CA LYS A 460 -26.61 20.49 9.78
C LYS A 460 -25.16 20.77 9.40
N HIS A 461 -24.58 19.89 8.57
CA HIS A 461 -23.24 20.08 8.02
C HIS A 461 -23.20 21.32 7.09
N ARG A 462 -24.21 21.48 6.22
CA ARG A 462 -24.33 22.63 5.32
C ARG A 462 -24.46 23.94 6.09
N GLN A 463 -25.28 23.99 7.14
CA GLN A 463 -25.44 25.17 7.99
C GLN A 463 -24.13 25.58 8.70
N ILE A 464 -23.35 24.62 9.20
CA ILE A 464 -22.06 24.89 9.83
C ILE A 464 -21.07 25.46 8.80
N VAL A 465 -21.02 24.90 7.58
CA VAL A 465 -20.16 25.40 6.51
C VAL A 465 -20.60 26.81 6.05
N GLU A 466 -21.88 27.08 5.89
CA GLU A 466 -22.41 28.39 5.50
C GLU A 466 -22.15 29.44 6.59
N GLN A 467 -22.35 29.11 7.85
CA GLN A 467 -22.05 29.99 8.98
C GLN A 467 -20.56 30.30 9.08
N PHE A 468 -19.70 29.35 8.77
CA PHE A 468 -18.27 29.51 8.75
C PHE A 468 -17.83 30.40 7.57
N LEU A 469 -18.36 30.18 6.37
CA LEU A 469 -18.09 31.02 5.20
C LEU A 469 -18.56 32.47 5.39
N SER A 470 -19.69 32.67 6.06
CA SER A 470 -20.19 34.03 6.39
C SER A 470 -19.27 34.74 7.41
N ASN A 471 -18.69 34.00 8.36
CA ASN A 471 -17.71 34.55 9.30
C ASN A 471 -16.41 34.93 8.60
N ILE A 472 -15.90 34.13 7.64
CA ILE A 472 -14.74 34.48 6.82
C ILE A 472 -15.02 35.73 5.95
N GLU A 473 -16.21 35.84 5.37
CA GLU A 473 -16.57 37.02 4.57
C GLU A 473 -16.70 38.31 5.42
N SER A 474 -17.12 38.18 6.66
CA SER A 474 -17.16 39.30 7.61
C SER A 474 -15.77 39.72 8.12
N CYS A 475 -14.77 38.82 8.04
CA CYS A 475 -13.36 39.09 8.40
C CYS A 475 -12.53 39.65 7.24
N LYS A 476 -13.11 40.14 6.13
CA LYS A 476 -12.36 40.84 5.10
C LYS A 476 -11.64 42.06 5.73
N PRO A 477 -10.31 42.23 5.47
CA PRO A 477 -9.59 43.37 6.02
C PRO A 477 -10.28 44.66 5.58
N MET A 478 -10.61 45.55 6.54
CA MET A 478 -11.07 46.88 6.23
C MET A 478 -10.06 47.51 5.27
N LYS A 479 -10.51 47.98 4.14
CA LYS A 479 -9.62 48.69 3.20
C LYS A 479 -9.02 49.86 3.94
N VAL A 480 -7.71 50.09 3.80
CA VAL A 480 -6.93 51.15 4.43
C VAL A 480 -7.59 52.53 4.24
N SER A 481 -8.42 52.72 3.21
CA SER A 481 -9.24 53.91 2.96
C SER A 481 -10.35 54.16 4.03
N GLU A 482 -10.78 53.14 4.75
CA GLU A 482 -11.84 53.29 5.78
C GLU A 482 -11.24 53.65 7.17
N ILE A 483 -9.96 53.28 7.40
CA ILE A 483 -9.24 53.60 8.63
C ILE A 483 -8.91 55.09 8.65
N ASN A 484 -8.44 55.64 7.51
CA ASN A 484 -8.13 57.06 7.43
C ASN A 484 -9.36 57.97 7.58
N ASN A 485 -10.55 57.54 7.17
CA ASN A 485 -11.78 58.34 7.35
C ASN A 485 -12.28 58.36 8.77
N LYS A 486 -11.97 57.34 9.61
CA LYS A 486 -12.33 57.36 11.04
C LYS A 486 -11.40 58.22 11.86
N GLU A 487 -10.10 58.32 11.54
CA GLU A 487 -9.14 59.21 12.24
C GLU A 487 -9.35 60.68 11.91
N VAL A 488 -9.79 60.99 10.69
CA VAL A 488 -10.13 62.38 10.30
C VAL A 488 -11.42 62.84 10.97
N SER A 489 -12.44 62.01 11.10
CA SER A 489 -13.69 62.35 11.79
C SER A 489 -13.55 62.51 13.32
N GLN A 490 -12.53 61.92 13.95
CA GLN A 490 -12.26 62.11 15.37
C GLN A 490 -11.40 63.34 15.68
N LYS A 491 -10.70 63.94 14.71
CA LYS A 491 -9.92 65.15 14.87
C LYS A 491 -10.71 66.43 14.59
N GLU A 492 -11.90 66.37 14.02
CA GLU A 492 -12.80 67.50 13.81
C GLU A 492 -13.78 67.74 14.97
N ASN A 493 -13.77 66.89 16.00
CA ASN A 493 -14.66 66.98 17.21
C ASN A 493 -13.91 67.21 18.53
N ILE A 494 -12.72 67.86 18.51
CA ILE A 494 -12.02 68.33 19.70
C ILE A 494 -11.78 69.84 19.59
#